data_949cf7066e2fc1a8488254718e2a7075
#
_entry.id   949cf7066e2fc1a8488254718e2a7075
#
_cell.length_a   1.000
_cell.length_b   1.000
_cell.length_c   1.000
_cell.angle_alpha   90.00
_cell.angle_beta   90.00
_cell.angle_gamma   90.00
#
_symmetry.space_group_name_H-M   'P 1'
#
loop_
_entity.id
_entity.type
_entity.pdbx_description
1 polymer ?
#
loop_
_entity_poly.entity_id
_entity_poly.type
_entity_poly.pdbx_seq_one_letter_code
_entity_poly.pdbx_strand_id
1 'polypeptide(L)'
;MTVPVVVDLWAEWCGPCKTLGPIIEKVVAETSGAVELVKVDVDTNPQVAQAFKVQSIPAVFAIHEGKIVDSFVGALPEAAVREFVERLAPGASQVDKLVDAGDETSLRAALELDATNVDAAVALGDLLRRSDRLDDADEVLTPFENVLAAKTILARIRLQRSGVSLDGDLDLTLEHLLEQSSTTPSAKDSLLEILDALGPEDPRYVSYRRKLASRLY
;
A
#
# COMPACT_ATOMS: atom_id res chain seq x y z
N MET A 1 -18.31 -6.47 4.27
CA MET A 1 -18.03 -7.54 3.28
C MET A 1 -16.92 -8.39 3.85
N THR A 2 -16.99 -9.71 3.73
CA THR A 2 -15.92 -10.61 4.16
C THR A 2 -14.97 -10.81 2.98
N VAL A 3 -13.67 -10.69 3.22
CA VAL A 3 -12.65 -10.92 2.20
C VAL A 3 -12.65 -12.42 1.82
N PRO A 4 -12.58 -12.79 0.53
CA PRO A 4 -12.38 -14.18 0.10
C PRO A 4 -11.04 -14.72 0.60
N VAL A 5 -11.02 -16.02 0.96
CA VAL A 5 -9.83 -16.69 1.48
C VAL A 5 -9.45 -17.84 0.55
N VAL A 6 -8.23 -17.85 0.08
CA VAL A 6 -7.61 -19.00 -0.60
C VAL A 6 -6.95 -19.89 0.45
N VAL A 7 -7.32 -21.16 0.50
CA VAL A 7 -6.75 -22.17 1.41
C VAL A 7 -5.90 -23.12 0.57
N ASP A 8 -4.59 -23.10 0.77
CA ASP A 8 -3.60 -24.00 0.14
C ASP A 8 -3.30 -25.16 1.09
N LEU A 9 -3.78 -26.36 0.77
CA LEU A 9 -3.49 -27.58 1.53
C LEU A 9 -2.26 -28.28 0.92
N TRP A 10 -1.21 -28.33 1.72
CA TRP A 10 0.12 -28.78 1.30
C TRP A 10 0.78 -29.69 2.33
N ALA A 11 1.94 -30.27 2.00
CA ALA A 11 2.82 -30.96 2.95
C ALA A 11 4.30 -30.81 2.53
N GLU A 12 5.21 -30.98 3.49
CA GLU A 12 6.65 -30.82 3.24
C GLU A 12 7.23 -31.83 2.22
N TRP A 13 6.71 -33.02 2.19
CA TRP A 13 7.11 -34.08 1.23
C TRP A 13 6.49 -33.90 -0.17
N CYS A 14 5.56 -32.99 -0.35
CA CYS A 14 4.85 -32.77 -1.61
C CYS A 14 5.68 -31.89 -2.57
N GLY A 15 6.36 -32.51 -3.53
CA GLY A 15 7.15 -31.81 -4.54
C GLY A 15 6.36 -30.76 -5.35
N PRO A 16 5.19 -31.12 -5.93
CA PRO A 16 4.35 -30.14 -6.65
C PRO A 16 3.86 -28.97 -5.80
N CYS A 17 3.62 -29.17 -4.49
CA CYS A 17 3.22 -28.10 -3.57
C CYS A 17 4.32 -27.03 -3.42
N LYS A 18 5.60 -27.46 -3.41
CA LYS A 18 6.76 -26.55 -3.33
C LYS A 18 6.88 -25.64 -4.55
N THR A 19 6.34 -26.07 -5.70
CA THR A 19 6.30 -25.26 -6.91
C THR A 19 5.08 -24.33 -6.93
N LEU A 20 3.92 -24.84 -6.50
CA LEU A 20 2.66 -24.10 -6.54
C LEU A 20 2.60 -23.02 -5.45
N GLY A 21 3.06 -23.30 -4.23
CA GLY A 21 2.97 -22.39 -3.08
C GLY A 21 3.49 -20.99 -3.37
N PRO A 22 4.74 -20.81 -3.86
CA PRO A 22 5.25 -19.48 -4.22
C PRO A 22 4.44 -18.76 -5.29
N ILE A 23 3.83 -19.50 -6.23
CA ILE A 23 2.96 -18.92 -7.27
C ILE A 23 1.69 -18.36 -6.64
N ILE A 24 1.03 -19.11 -5.75
CA ILE A 24 -0.18 -18.65 -5.05
C ILE A 24 0.15 -17.44 -4.18
N GLU A 25 1.25 -17.51 -3.40
CA GLU A 25 1.70 -16.40 -2.55
C GLU A 25 1.88 -15.11 -3.36
N LYS A 26 2.58 -15.20 -4.49
CA LYS A 26 2.79 -14.07 -5.39
C LYS A 26 1.47 -13.50 -5.91
N VAL A 27 0.62 -14.35 -6.49
CA VAL A 27 -0.63 -13.91 -7.13
C VAL A 27 -1.62 -13.33 -6.11
N VAL A 28 -1.71 -13.92 -4.91
CA VAL A 28 -2.57 -13.36 -3.84
C VAL A 28 -2.01 -12.03 -3.32
N ALA A 29 -0.70 -11.89 -3.15
CA ALA A 29 -0.08 -10.62 -2.75
C ALA A 29 -0.38 -9.48 -3.73
N GLU A 30 -0.48 -9.77 -5.04
CA GLU A 30 -0.84 -8.80 -6.07
C GLU A 30 -2.30 -8.30 -5.97
N THR A 31 -3.16 -8.94 -5.15
CA THR A 31 -4.55 -8.46 -4.91
C THR A 31 -4.64 -7.35 -3.87
N SER A 32 -3.52 -6.89 -3.31
CA SER A 32 -3.45 -5.80 -2.31
C SER A 32 -4.42 -5.99 -1.12
N GLY A 33 -4.64 -7.26 -0.72
CA GLY A 33 -5.52 -7.62 0.41
C GLY A 33 -6.98 -7.87 0.04
N ALA A 34 -7.36 -7.79 -1.25
CA ALA A 34 -8.71 -8.16 -1.70
C ALA A 34 -8.97 -9.67 -1.64
N VAL A 35 -7.92 -10.50 -1.52
CA VAL A 35 -7.96 -11.93 -1.24
C VAL A 35 -6.92 -12.26 -0.17
N GLU A 36 -7.29 -13.10 0.79
CA GLU A 36 -6.36 -13.61 1.82
C GLU A 36 -5.87 -15.01 1.46
N LEU A 37 -4.64 -15.36 1.89
CA LEU A 37 -4.07 -16.70 1.76
C LEU A 37 -3.88 -17.35 3.12
N VAL A 38 -4.37 -18.58 3.26
CA VAL A 38 -4.11 -19.45 4.41
C VAL A 38 -3.45 -20.73 3.90
N LYS A 39 -2.26 -21.04 4.41
CA LYS A 39 -1.55 -22.29 4.09
C LYS A 39 -1.76 -23.29 5.23
N VAL A 40 -2.19 -24.50 4.89
CA VAL A 40 -2.50 -25.56 5.85
C VAL A 40 -1.66 -26.79 5.53
N ASP A 41 -0.74 -27.11 6.44
CA ASP A 41 0.00 -28.37 6.39
C ASP A 41 -0.92 -29.51 6.85
N VAL A 42 -1.19 -30.45 5.93
CA VAL A 42 -2.13 -31.55 6.18
C VAL A 42 -1.60 -32.58 7.17
N ASP A 43 -0.29 -32.67 7.37
CA ASP A 43 0.31 -33.60 8.35
C ASP A 43 0.12 -33.08 9.77
N THR A 44 0.22 -31.77 9.96
CA THR A 44 0.02 -31.12 11.27
C THR A 44 -1.46 -30.78 11.54
N ASN A 45 -2.30 -30.69 10.51
CA ASN A 45 -3.72 -30.37 10.60
C ASN A 45 -4.62 -31.39 9.88
N PRO A 46 -4.57 -32.69 10.24
CA PRO A 46 -5.32 -33.75 9.53
C PRO A 46 -6.84 -33.56 9.61
N GLN A 47 -7.35 -32.95 10.67
CA GLN A 47 -8.77 -32.65 10.80
C GLN A 47 -9.26 -31.63 9.75
N VAL A 48 -8.39 -30.69 9.35
CA VAL A 48 -8.72 -29.72 8.28
C VAL A 48 -8.78 -30.43 6.95
N ALA A 49 -7.76 -31.25 6.63
CA ALA A 49 -7.76 -32.06 5.41
C ALA A 49 -9.00 -32.95 5.29
N GLN A 50 -9.44 -33.55 6.43
CA GLN A 50 -10.66 -34.35 6.47
C GLN A 50 -11.94 -33.51 6.25
N ALA A 51 -12.02 -32.32 6.85
CA ALA A 51 -13.16 -31.42 6.69
C ALA A 51 -13.33 -30.98 5.23
N PHE A 52 -12.22 -30.70 4.54
CA PHE A 52 -12.19 -30.37 3.11
C PHE A 52 -12.29 -31.61 2.21
N LYS A 53 -12.32 -32.84 2.77
CA LYS A 53 -12.35 -34.12 2.04
C LYS A 53 -11.22 -34.25 1.02
N VAL A 54 -10.01 -33.78 1.38
CA VAL A 54 -8.85 -33.79 0.50
C VAL A 54 -8.42 -35.22 0.23
N GLN A 55 -8.34 -35.60 -1.04
CA GLN A 55 -7.87 -36.94 -1.49
C GLN A 55 -6.44 -36.92 -2.02
N SER A 56 -5.97 -35.74 -2.46
CA SER A 56 -4.62 -35.54 -2.95
C SER A 56 -4.20 -34.10 -2.79
N ILE A 57 -2.88 -33.84 -2.65
CA ILE A 57 -2.28 -32.52 -2.56
C ILE A 57 -1.33 -32.28 -3.74
N PRO A 58 -1.14 -31.00 -4.15
CA PRO A 58 -1.77 -29.79 -3.61
C PRO A 58 -3.27 -29.73 -3.90
N ALA A 59 -4.03 -29.21 -2.93
CA ALA A 59 -5.45 -28.95 -3.09
C ALA A 59 -5.73 -27.54 -2.60
N VAL A 60 -6.32 -26.71 -3.46
CA VAL A 60 -6.58 -25.30 -3.20
C VAL A 60 -8.07 -25.03 -3.24
N PHE A 61 -8.56 -24.36 -2.21
CA PHE A 61 -9.97 -24.01 -2.06
C PHE A 61 -10.13 -22.51 -1.90
N ALA A 62 -11.14 -21.95 -2.53
CA ALA A 62 -11.58 -20.59 -2.30
C ALA A 62 -12.81 -20.58 -1.40
N ILE A 63 -12.75 -19.82 -0.32
CA ILE A 63 -13.84 -19.67 0.65
C ILE A 63 -14.30 -18.22 0.63
N HIS A 64 -15.60 -18.00 0.49
CA HIS A 64 -16.23 -16.71 0.64
C HIS A 64 -17.51 -16.85 1.45
N GLU A 65 -17.72 -15.99 2.44
CA GLU A 65 -18.89 -16.02 3.34
C GLU A 65 -19.13 -17.40 3.99
N GLY A 66 -18.03 -18.10 4.34
CA GLY A 66 -18.06 -19.39 5.00
C GLY A 66 -18.43 -20.58 4.08
N LYS A 67 -18.44 -20.36 2.76
CA LYS A 67 -18.74 -21.40 1.75
C LYS A 67 -17.56 -21.56 0.80
N ILE A 68 -17.32 -22.82 0.38
CA ILE A 68 -16.40 -23.08 -0.74
C ILE A 68 -17.08 -22.60 -2.02
N VAL A 69 -16.46 -21.64 -2.70
CA VAL A 69 -16.97 -21.02 -3.93
C VAL A 69 -16.25 -21.52 -5.18
N ASP A 70 -14.98 -21.96 -5.03
CA ASP A 70 -14.19 -22.55 -6.12
C ASP A 70 -13.10 -23.45 -5.55
N SER A 71 -12.50 -24.35 -6.35
CA SER A 71 -11.39 -25.21 -5.93
C SER A 71 -10.68 -25.83 -7.12
N PHE A 72 -9.42 -26.18 -6.93
CA PHE A 72 -8.66 -27.04 -7.86
C PHE A 72 -7.74 -27.98 -7.11
N VAL A 73 -7.33 -29.06 -7.78
CA VAL A 73 -6.40 -30.08 -7.26
C VAL A 73 -5.26 -30.27 -8.26
N GLY A 74 -4.04 -30.38 -7.74
CA GLY A 74 -2.82 -30.48 -8.53
C GLY A 74 -2.15 -29.14 -8.76
N ALA A 75 -0.90 -29.18 -9.24
CA ALA A 75 -0.16 -27.98 -9.58
C ALA A 75 -0.70 -27.35 -10.87
N LEU A 76 -0.94 -26.03 -10.83
CA LEU A 76 -1.34 -25.23 -11.98
C LEU A 76 -0.25 -24.25 -12.37
N PRO A 77 -0.14 -23.86 -13.65
CA PRO A 77 0.71 -22.76 -14.08
C PRO A 77 0.21 -21.43 -13.55
N GLU A 78 1.11 -20.44 -13.42
CA GLU A 78 0.81 -19.12 -12.85
C GLU A 78 -0.43 -18.45 -13.50
N ALA A 79 -0.57 -18.56 -14.82
CA ALA A 79 -1.73 -17.97 -15.52
C ALA A 79 -3.07 -18.53 -15.02
N ALA A 80 -3.15 -19.85 -14.78
CA ALA A 80 -4.37 -20.47 -14.29
C ALA A 80 -4.65 -20.15 -12.80
N VAL A 81 -3.58 -20.03 -11.98
CA VAL A 81 -3.71 -19.56 -10.60
C VAL A 81 -4.20 -18.12 -10.58
N ARG A 82 -3.70 -17.27 -11.47
CA ARG A 82 -4.13 -15.88 -11.62
C ARG A 82 -5.62 -15.79 -11.97
N GLU A 83 -6.07 -16.54 -12.98
CA GLU A 83 -7.48 -16.59 -13.34
C GLU A 83 -8.37 -17.07 -12.18
N PHE A 84 -7.89 -18.05 -11.38
CA PHE A 84 -8.60 -18.53 -10.20
C PHE A 84 -8.76 -17.42 -9.15
N VAL A 85 -7.70 -16.69 -8.83
CA VAL A 85 -7.70 -15.60 -7.84
C VAL A 85 -8.51 -14.39 -8.36
N GLU A 86 -8.38 -14.04 -9.63
CA GLU A 86 -9.14 -12.93 -10.26
C GLU A 86 -10.66 -13.16 -10.21
N ARG A 87 -11.13 -14.42 -10.29
CA ARG A 87 -12.55 -14.71 -10.12
C ARG A 87 -13.08 -14.47 -8.71
N LEU A 88 -12.20 -14.47 -7.71
CA LEU A 88 -12.58 -14.21 -6.31
C LEU A 88 -12.69 -12.71 -6.02
N ALA A 89 -11.87 -11.89 -6.65
CA ALA A 89 -11.84 -10.45 -6.48
C ALA A 89 -11.63 -9.75 -7.85
N PRO A 90 -12.62 -9.78 -8.73
CA PRO A 90 -12.48 -9.25 -10.08
C PRO A 90 -12.18 -7.75 -10.13
N GLY A 91 -12.47 -7.01 -9.06
CA GLY A 91 -12.18 -5.58 -8.95
C GLY A 91 -10.71 -5.26 -8.67
N ALA A 92 -9.99 -6.10 -7.92
CA ALA A 92 -8.62 -5.82 -7.49
C ALA A 92 -7.65 -5.70 -8.68
N SER A 93 -7.65 -6.68 -9.59
CA SER A 93 -6.82 -6.62 -10.81
C SER A 93 -7.15 -5.43 -11.72
N GLN A 94 -8.38 -4.92 -11.68
CA GLN A 94 -8.78 -3.74 -12.43
C GLN A 94 -8.25 -2.46 -11.77
N VAL A 95 -8.29 -2.38 -10.44
CA VAL A 95 -7.74 -1.24 -9.67
C VAL A 95 -6.25 -1.10 -9.94
N ASP A 96 -5.48 -2.19 -9.85
CA ASP A 96 -4.04 -2.17 -10.10
C ASP A 96 -3.71 -1.67 -11.51
N LYS A 97 -4.43 -2.13 -12.54
CA LYS A 97 -4.25 -1.64 -13.92
C LYS A 97 -4.54 -0.15 -14.08
N LEU A 98 -5.53 0.34 -13.34
CA LEU A 98 -5.89 1.77 -13.35
C LEU A 98 -4.84 2.61 -12.62
N VAL A 99 -4.28 2.12 -11.53
CA VAL A 99 -3.17 2.77 -10.82
C VAL A 99 -1.91 2.79 -11.67
N ASP A 100 -1.58 1.68 -12.32
CA ASP A 100 -0.42 1.57 -13.23
C ASP A 100 -0.51 2.50 -14.44
N ALA A 101 -1.73 2.77 -14.94
CA ALA A 101 -1.95 3.73 -16.02
C ALA A 101 -1.53 5.16 -15.63
N GLY A 102 -1.71 5.55 -14.36
CA GLY A 102 -1.15 6.74 -13.75
C GLY A 102 -1.73 8.08 -14.24
N ASP A 103 -2.69 8.08 -15.15
CA ASP A 103 -3.39 9.29 -15.58
C ASP A 103 -4.57 9.64 -14.65
N GLU A 104 -4.99 10.91 -14.64
CA GLU A 104 -6.03 11.37 -13.72
C GLU A 104 -7.33 10.58 -13.83
N THR A 105 -7.76 10.26 -15.06
CA THR A 105 -9.02 9.54 -15.29
C THR A 105 -8.97 8.13 -14.71
N SER A 106 -7.87 7.43 -14.95
CA SER A 106 -7.63 6.08 -14.44
C SER A 106 -7.51 6.07 -12.91
N LEU A 107 -6.78 7.00 -12.31
CA LEU A 107 -6.63 7.10 -10.87
C LEU A 107 -7.95 7.43 -10.15
N ARG A 108 -8.79 8.29 -10.74
CA ARG A 108 -10.14 8.54 -10.22
C ARG A 108 -11.02 7.30 -10.31
N ALA A 109 -11.00 6.58 -11.44
CA ALA A 109 -11.73 5.32 -11.59
C ALA A 109 -11.24 4.24 -10.61
N ALA A 110 -9.94 4.19 -10.30
CA ALA A 110 -9.40 3.33 -9.26
C ALA A 110 -10.00 3.63 -7.88
N LEU A 111 -10.11 4.92 -7.51
CA LEU A 111 -10.71 5.35 -6.24
C LEU A 111 -12.24 5.18 -6.20
N GLU A 112 -12.92 5.20 -7.35
CA GLU A 112 -14.35 4.83 -7.44
C GLU A 112 -14.58 3.33 -7.15
N LEU A 113 -13.64 2.47 -7.58
CA LEU A 113 -13.70 1.03 -7.34
C LEU A 113 -13.23 0.66 -5.92
N ASP A 114 -12.19 1.32 -5.43
CA ASP A 114 -11.63 1.14 -4.09
C ASP A 114 -11.24 2.51 -3.50
N ALA A 115 -12.18 3.11 -2.76
CA ALA A 115 -11.99 4.40 -2.11
C ALA A 115 -10.91 4.40 -1.00
N THR A 116 -10.39 3.24 -0.63
CA THR A 116 -9.34 3.07 0.39
C THR A 116 -7.95 2.83 -0.21
N ASN A 117 -7.84 2.82 -1.53
CA ASN A 117 -6.58 2.55 -2.22
C ASN A 117 -5.59 3.71 -2.04
N VAL A 118 -4.58 3.47 -1.22
CA VAL A 118 -3.54 4.44 -0.87
C VAL A 118 -2.72 4.85 -2.08
N ASP A 119 -2.35 3.90 -2.94
CA ASP A 119 -1.47 4.16 -4.08
C ASP A 119 -2.18 5.05 -5.12
N ALA A 120 -3.46 4.78 -5.39
CA ALA A 120 -4.29 5.63 -6.24
C ALA A 120 -4.42 7.05 -5.69
N ALA A 121 -4.71 7.18 -4.39
CA ALA A 121 -4.88 8.48 -3.74
C ALA A 121 -3.58 9.30 -3.75
N VAL A 122 -2.45 8.69 -3.43
CA VAL A 122 -1.14 9.33 -3.41
C VAL A 122 -0.71 9.75 -4.82
N ALA A 123 -0.88 8.88 -5.82
CA ALA A 123 -0.56 9.19 -7.21
C ALA A 123 -1.45 10.32 -7.76
N LEU A 124 -2.77 10.27 -7.51
CA LEU A 124 -3.70 11.32 -7.93
C LEU A 124 -3.41 12.66 -7.24
N GLY A 125 -3.17 12.63 -5.92
CA GLY A 125 -2.86 13.82 -5.14
C GLY A 125 -1.58 14.53 -5.63
N ASP A 126 -0.50 13.79 -5.92
CA ASP A 126 0.73 14.39 -6.45
C ASP A 126 0.56 14.89 -7.90
N LEU A 127 -0.21 14.20 -8.73
CA LEU A 127 -0.55 14.65 -10.08
C LEU A 127 -1.33 15.98 -10.05
N LEU A 128 -2.35 16.09 -9.22
CA LEU A 128 -3.15 17.30 -9.03
C LEU A 128 -2.30 18.45 -8.49
N ARG A 129 -1.44 18.19 -7.49
CA ARG A 129 -0.49 19.19 -6.95
C ARG A 129 0.44 19.73 -8.03
N ARG A 130 1.02 18.85 -8.87
CA ARG A 130 1.91 19.28 -9.99
C ARG A 130 1.16 20.07 -11.05
N SER A 131 -0.15 19.88 -11.18
CA SER A 131 -1.02 20.63 -12.08
C SER A 131 -1.57 21.93 -11.45
N ASP A 132 -1.04 22.33 -10.28
CA ASP A 132 -1.44 23.51 -9.49
C ASP A 132 -2.92 23.48 -9.02
N ARG A 133 -3.53 22.29 -9.00
CA ARG A 133 -4.89 22.04 -8.49
C ARG A 133 -4.80 21.64 -7.02
N LEU A 134 -4.38 22.58 -6.17
CA LEU A 134 -4.01 22.29 -4.79
C LEU A 134 -5.21 21.93 -3.91
N ASP A 135 -6.39 22.50 -4.17
CA ASP A 135 -7.59 22.20 -3.38
C ASP A 135 -8.12 20.79 -3.69
N ASP A 136 -8.11 20.40 -4.97
CA ASP A 136 -8.48 19.03 -5.38
C ASP A 136 -7.50 18.00 -4.80
N ALA A 137 -6.21 18.31 -4.81
CA ALA A 137 -5.17 17.44 -4.25
C ALA A 137 -5.33 17.26 -2.72
N ASP A 138 -5.66 18.33 -2.01
CA ASP A 138 -5.90 18.34 -0.57
C ASP A 138 -7.14 17.47 -0.22
N GLU A 139 -8.23 17.62 -0.96
CA GLU A 139 -9.45 16.83 -0.79
C GLU A 139 -9.19 15.32 -0.95
N VAL A 140 -8.45 14.93 -1.99
CA VAL A 140 -8.10 13.53 -2.26
C VAL A 140 -7.20 12.94 -1.18
N LEU A 141 -6.25 13.73 -0.64
CA LEU A 141 -5.23 13.23 0.29
C LEU A 141 -5.65 13.31 1.77
N THR A 142 -6.59 14.17 2.14
CA THR A 142 -7.03 14.34 3.54
C THR A 142 -7.48 13.03 4.20
N PRO A 143 -8.25 12.13 3.56
CA PRO A 143 -8.60 10.83 4.15
C PRO A 143 -7.39 9.95 4.49
N PHE A 144 -6.24 10.22 3.87
CA PHE A 144 -4.98 9.46 3.98
C PHE A 144 -3.89 10.21 4.75
N GLU A 145 -4.21 11.25 5.52
CA GLU A 145 -3.23 12.09 6.24
C GLU A 145 -2.31 11.33 7.20
N ASN A 146 -2.72 10.15 7.66
CA ASN A 146 -1.92 9.27 8.50
C ASN A 146 -0.91 8.41 7.71
N VAL A 147 -1.01 8.39 6.38
CA VAL A 147 -0.07 7.70 5.49
C VAL A 147 1.10 8.62 5.18
N LEU A 148 2.33 8.13 5.39
CA LEU A 148 3.54 8.94 5.25
C LEU A 148 3.67 9.61 3.87
N ALA A 149 3.38 8.89 2.79
CA ALA A 149 3.45 9.43 1.44
C ALA A 149 2.43 10.56 1.22
N ALA A 150 1.18 10.38 1.66
CA ALA A 150 0.14 11.42 1.58
C ALA A 150 0.51 12.63 2.44
N LYS A 151 1.00 12.41 3.68
CA LYS A 151 1.46 13.47 4.59
C LYS A 151 2.56 14.33 3.94
N THR A 152 3.51 13.70 3.26
CA THR A 152 4.58 14.38 2.53
C THR A 152 4.03 15.29 1.43
N ILE A 153 3.05 14.82 0.65
CA ILE A 153 2.43 15.62 -0.41
C ILE A 153 1.58 16.75 0.18
N LEU A 154 0.82 16.50 1.24
CA LEU A 154 0.05 17.53 1.95
C LEU A 154 0.96 18.64 2.50
N ALA A 155 2.14 18.31 3.03
CA ALA A 155 3.13 19.31 3.44
C ALA A 155 3.64 20.13 2.25
N ARG A 156 3.91 19.50 1.10
CA ARG A 156 4.29 20.20 -0.14
C ARG A 156 3.19 21.13 -0.65
N ILE A 157 1.93 20.75 -0.55
CA ILE A 157 0.77 21.59 -0.91
C ILE A 157 0.75 22.84 -0.02
N ARG A 158 0.92 22.70 1.31
CA ARG A 158 0.93 23.83 2.24
C ARG A 158 2.10 24.80 1.94
N LEU A 159 3.30 24.27 1.68
CA LEU A 159 4.45 25.09 1.29
C LEU A 159 4.19 25.83 -0.03
N GLN A 160 3.62 25.15 -1.04
CA GLN A 160 3.30 25.76 -2.32
C GLN A 160 2.28 26.89 -2.16
N ARG A 161 1.23 26.71 -1.33
CA ARG A 161 0.26 27.77 -0.98
C ARG A 161 0.90 28.97 -0.27
N SER A 162 1.90 28.74 0.57
CA SER A 162 2.62 29.81 1.27
C SER A 162 3.71 30.49 0.44
N GLY A 163 3.94 30.02 -0.79
CA GLY A 163 4.97 30.55 -1.69
C GLY A 163 6.39 30.16 -1.28
N VAL A 164 6.56 29.18 -0.38
CA VAL A 164 7.88 28.66 0.03
C VAL A 164 8.33 27.63 -1.02
N SER A 165 9.43 27.95 -1.71
CA SER A 165 10.06 27.02 -2.65
C SER A 165 11.04 26.11 -1.93
N LEU A 166 11.03 24.82 -2.34
CA LEU A 166 12.06 23.86 -1.93
C LEU A 166 13.30 23.91 -2.86
N ASP A 167 13.28 24.77 -3.89
CA ASP A 167 14.29 24.89 -4.94
C ASP A 167 15.31 26.02 -4.62
N GLY A 168 15.82 26.11 -3.42
CA GLY A 168 16.78 27.14 -3.03
C GLY A 168 17.94 26.58 -2.20
N ASP A 169 18.69 27.45 -1.56
CA ASP A 169 19.66 27.03 -0.54
C ASP A 169 18.91 26.64 0.74
N LEU A 170 18.32 25.43 0.64
CA LEU A 170 17.44 24.88 1.66
C LEU A 170 18.18 24.62 2.96
N ASP A 171 19.50 24.33 2.89
CA ASP A 171 20.31 24.09 4.08
C ASP A 171 20.46 25.34 4.92
N LEU A 172 20.66 26.50 4.30
CA LEU A 172 20.70 27.80 5.02
C LEU A 172 19.32 28.10 5.65
N THR A 173 18.23 27.83 4.93
CA THR A 173 16.89 28.04 5.45
C THR A 173 16.60 27.15 6.66
N LEU A 174 16.96 25.86 6.57
CA LEU A 174 16.78 24.90 7.66
C LEU A 174 17.63 25.25 8.88
N GLU A 175 18.89 25.70 8.68
CA GLU A 175 19.74 26.13 9.78
C GLU A 175 19.19 27.37 10.48
N HIS A 176 18.75 28.37 9.71
CA HIS A 176 18.15 29.59 10.27
C HIS A 176 16.87 29.28 11.08
N LEU A 177 15.97 28.47 10.55
CA LEU A 177 14.78 28.03 11.27
C LEU A 177 15.11 27.21 12.52
N LEU A 178 16.13 26.35 12.45
CA LEU A 178 16.61 25.59 13.59
C LEU A 178 17.17 26.51 14.69
N GLU A 179 17.90 27.57 14.34
CA GLU A 179 18.38 28.55 15.32
C GLU A 179 17.25 29.29 16.02
N GLN A 180 16.22 29.67 15.27
CA GLN A 180 15.05 30.37 15.82
C GLN A 180 14.07 29.46 16.56
N SER A 181 14.13 28.14 16.36
CA SER A 181 13.16 27.19 16.91
C SER A 181 13.06 27.17 18.44
N SER A 182 14.12 27.60 19.14
CA SER A 182 14.16 27.66 20.61
C SER A 182 13.41 28.90 21.17
N THR A 183 13.24 29.95 20.37
CA THR A 183 12.68 31.22 20.79
C THR A 183 11.34 31.54 20.12
N THR A 184 11.09 30.95 18.95
CA THR A 184 9.95 31.27 18.10
C THR A 184 9.20 29.99 17.73
N PRO A 185 8.00 29.71 18.30
CA PRO A 185 7.23 28.53 17.99
C PRO A 185 6.95 28.35 16.49
N SER A 186 6.62 29.43 15.78
CA SER A 186 6.37 29.38 14.33
C SER A 186 7.57 28.93 13.51
N ALA A 187 8.79 29.25 13.93
CA ALA A 187 10.01 28.76 13.25
C ALA A 187 10.18 27.24 13.38
N LYS A 188 9.82 26.68 14.55
CA LYS A 188 9.78 25.23 14.77
C LYS A 188 8.74 24.57 13.85
N ASP A 189 7.53 25.14 13.76
CA ASP A 189 6.46 24.59 12.93
C ASP A 189 6.85 24.63 11.44
N SER A 190 7.41 25.76 10.97
CA SER A 190 7.94 25.88 9.59
C SER A 190 9.07 24.89 9.30
N LEU A 191 9.99 24.69 10.25
CA LEU A 191 11.06 23.70 10.12
C LEU A 191 10.48 22.28 9.95
N LEU A 192 9.51 21.90 10.80
CA LEU A 192 8.89 20.58 10.72
C LEU A 192 8.11 20.40 9.42
N GLU A 193 7.43 21.44 8.94
CA GLU A 193 6.67 21.39 7.69
C GLU A 193 7.59 21.20 6.47
N ILE A 194 8.74 21.90 6.43
CA ILE A 194 9.74 21.67 5.37
C ILE A 194 10.30 20.26 5.45
N LEU A 195 10.61 19.75 6.64
CA LEU A 195 11.11 18.39 6.79
C LEU A 195 10.06 17.35 6.38
N ASP A 196 8.79 17.53 6.73
CA ASP A 196 7.72 16.64 6.31
C ASP A 196 7.53 16.69 4.77
N ALA A 197 7.72 17.84 4.14
CA ALA A 197 7.66 17.97 2.68
C ALA A 197 8.86 17.34 1.94
N LEU A 198 10.03 17.29 2.56
CA LEU A 198 11.20 16.57 2.05
C LEU A 198 10.97 15.06 2.10
N GLY A 199 10.36 14.57 3.18
CA GLY A 199 10.14 13.16 3.43
C GLY A 199 11.38 12.43 3.97
N PRO A 200 11.19 11.19 4.47
CA PRO A 200 12.23 10.42 5.17
C PRO A 200 13.40 9.98 4.29
N GLU A 201 13.24 9.96 2.97
CA GLU A 201 14.29 9.61 2.00
C GLU A 201 15.33 10.72 1.83
N ASP A 202 15.00 11.97 2.20
CA ASP A 202 15.95 13.06 2.17
C ASP A 202 16.88 13.00 3.40
N PRO A 203 18.22 13.02 3.22
CA PRO A 203 19.16 12.91 4.34
C PRO A 203 19.02 14.05 5.37
N ARG A 204 18.50 15.20 4.97
CA ARG A 204 18.22 16.35 5.85
C ARG A 204 17.10 16.06 6.83
N TYR A 205 16.10 15.26 6.45
CA TYR A 205 14.98 14.89 7.31
C TYR A 205 15.44 14.33 8.66
N VAL A 206 16.25 13.29 8.63
CA VAL A 206 16.76 12.63 9.85
C VAL A 206 17.73 13.55 10.61
N SER A 207 18.65 14.23 9.87
CA SER A 207 19.65 15.09 10.46
C SER A 207 19.03 16.25 11.25
N TYR A 208 18.11 16.99 10.64
CA TYR A 208 17.51 18.17 11.28
C TYR A 208 16.49 17.81 12.35
N ARG A 209 15.76 16.71 12.22
CA ARG A 209 14.90 16.20 13.32
C ARG A 209 15.72 15.86 14.56
N ARG A 210 16.90 15.26 14.41
CA ARG A 210 17.82 14.99 15.54
C ARG A 210 18.35 16.28 16.15
N LYS A 211 18.80 17.24 15.32
CA LYS A 211 19.28 18.55 15.78
C LYS A 211 18.17 19.30 16.55
N LEU A 212 16.94 19.28 16.05
CA LEU A 212 15.80 19.90 16.73
C LEU A 212 15.51 19.25 18.09
N ALA A 213 15.48 17.91 18.14
CA ALA A 213 15.26 17.19 19.39
C ALA A 213 16.33 17.52 20.44
N SER A 214 17.62 17.61 20.06
CA SER A 214 18.71 17.95 20.98
C SER A 214 18.70 19.40 21.47
N ARG A 215 17.91 20.28 20.87
CA ARG A 215 17.75 21.68 21.34
C ARG A 215 16.54 21.88 22.25
N LEU A 216 15.61 20.94 22.24
CA LEU A 216 14.37 21.02 23.05
C LEU A 216 14.49 20.29 24.40
N TYR A 217 15.53 19.46 24.55
CA TYR A 217 15.86 18.68 25.74
C TYR A 217 17.31 18.92 26.16
#